data_f8b775e045bd1a6b9726c67739258e0c
#
_entry.id   f8b775e045bd1a6b9726c67739258e0c
#
_cell.length_a   1.000
_cell.length_b   1.000
_cell.length_c   1.000
_cell.angle_alpha   90.00
_cell.angle_beta   90.00
_cell.angle_gamma   90.00
#
_symmetry.space_group_name_H-M   'P 1'
#
loop_
_entity.id
_entity.type
_entity.pdbx_description
1 polymer ?
#
loop_
_entity_poly.entity_id
_entity_poly.type
_entity_poly.pdbx_seq_one_letter_code
_entity_poly.pdbx_strand_id
1 'polypeptide(L)'
;MELFLIVFLPLIGSIISGFFGKILGLKLSHFISCVFILTSSFLSAYLFYLTLNGHQAENLYLLDWINSGSIEASWTLRFDALTSVMLVVVTSVSALVHIYSIGYMSHDPYQFRFFSYLSFFTFAMLMLVTSDNLLQLFFGWEGVGLASYLLIGFWYEKPSANAAAMKAFIVNRVGDFGFLLGIAVLYIATGSINFDTIFLKINDINQFTLNIACLLLFMGAMGKSAQLFLHTWLPDAMEGPTPVSALIHAATMVTAGIFLVARCSPIFENSDLALSFIIIIGASTAFFAATVGLVQNDIKRIIAYSTCSQLGYMFVALGVGAYQVAIFHLFTHAFFKALLFLGSGSVIHAMSDEQNIQKMGGLYKIIPFTWIMMLVGTLALTGAPLLSGYYSKDAIIESAYASHAFGHEYAFYLLVFSALLTSFYSWRLIFLTFHGKTRSSQDILAKAHESPLSMTLPLLLLSFGAIFSGFLFSDFFLSHEIKNLWGNSIYVRPDNHILEEIHHSPFWVKKIPLVMMIIGFSIAVLFYLIFKNLPSFLSSKMSLIYNFLYNKWYFDEFYDLIFVNPLKRIGKFLWLIFDKKIIDGFGPCLLYTSPSPPVSYTHLR
;
A
#
# COMPACT_ATOMS: atom_id res chain seq x y z
N MET A 1 16.71 12.75 -19.99
CA MET A 1 15.68 12.19 -20.91
C MET A 1 15.04 10.93 -20.33
N GLU A 2 15.81 10.02 -19.76
CA GLU A 2 15.34 8.72 -19.23
C GLU A 2 14.28 8.92 -18.15
N LEU A 3 14.50 9.81 -17.18
CA LEU A 3 13.56 10.08 -16.09
C LEU A 3 12.20 10.59 -16.60
N PHE A 4 12.21 11.44 -17.64
CA PHE A 4 10.97 11.89 -18.30
C PHE A 4 10.20 10.71 -18.92
N LEU A 5 10.91 9.84 -19.66
CA LEU A 5 10.27 8.68 -20.28
C LEU A 5 9.71 7.71 -19.24
N ILE A 6 10.45 7.45 -18.16
CA ILE A 6 9.98 6.58 -17.07
C ILE A 6 8.62 7.04 -16.54
N VAL A 7 8.48 8.34 -16.30
CA VAL A 7 7.28 8.90 -15.69
C VAL A 7 6.12 9.03 -16.67
N PHE A 8 6.36 9.51 -17.90
CA PHE A 8 5.28 9.88 -18.82
C PHE A 8 4.85 8.77 -19.80
N LEU A 9 5.66 7.73 -20.03
CA LEU A 9 5.21 6.59 -20.85
C LEU A 9 3.94 5.90 -20.28
N PRO A 10 3.83 5.64 -18.96
CA PRO A 10 2.59 5.11 -18.40
C PRO A 10 1.38 6.02 -18.62
N LEU A 11 1.55 7.34 -18.53
CA LEU A 11 0.47 8.29 -18.82
C LEU A 11 0.01 8.19 -20.28
N ILE A 12 0.95 8.16 -21.21
CA ILE A 12 0.65 8.01 -22.64
C ILE A 12 -0.06 6.69 -22.90
N GLY A 13 0.39 5.58 -22.27
CA GLY A 13 -0.27 4.29 -22.32
C GLY A 13 -1.71 4.33 -21.79
N SER A 14 -1.93 5.04 -20.68
CA SER A 14 -3.26 5.25 -20.11
C SER A 14 -4.19 5.99 -21.07
N ILE A 15 -3.73 7.09 -21.66
CA ILE A 15 -4.49 7.90 -22.60
C ILE A 15 -4.84 7.08 -23.85
N ILE A 16 -3.87 6.39 -24.43
CA ILE A 16 -4.10 5.58 -25.62
C ILE A 16 -5.09 4.46 -25.35
N SER A 17 -4.93 3.71 -24.26
CA SER A 17 -5.83 2.61 -23.92
C SER A 17 -7.22 3.09 -23.57
N GLY A 18 -7.34 4.20 -22.84
CA GLY A 18 -8.63 4.74 -22.39
C GLY A 18 -9.47 5.35 -23.51
N PHE A 19 -8.86 6.24 -24.31
CA PHE A 19 -9.61 6.99 -25.33
C PHE A 19 -9.63 6.30 -26.69
N PHE A 20 -8.54 5.64 -27.08
CA PHE A 20 -8.40 5.03 -28.40
C PHE A 20 -8.48 3.51 -28.40
N GLY A 21 -8.58 2.86 -27.21
CA GLY A 21 -8.56 1.40 -27.09
C GLY A 21 -9.62 0.69 -27.94
N LYS A 22 -10.84 1.24 -28.02
CA LYS A 22 -11.91 0.69 -28.88
C LYS A 22 -11.58 0.72 -30.38
N ILE A 23 -10.86 1.75 -30.82
CA ILE A 23 -10.45 1.92 -32.22
C ILE A 23 -9.28 1.00 -32.55
N LEU A 24 -8.29 0.92 -31.66
CA LEU A 24 -7.08 0.11 -31.83
C LEU A 24 -7.33 -1.40 -31.67
N GLY A 25 -8.37 -1.77 -30.94
CA GLY A 25 -8.66 -3.15 -30.58
C GLY A 25 -7.84 -3.64 -29.38
N LEU A 26 -8.31 -4.75 -28.76
CA LEU A 26 -7.77 -5.27 -27.51
C LEU A 26 -6.28 -5.60 -27.58
N LYS A 27 -5.85 -6.33 -28.61
CA LYS A 27 -4.46 -6.81 -28.73
C LYS A 27 -3.45 -5.66 -28.78
N LEU A 28 -3.73 -4.62 -29.58
CA LEU A 28 -2.82 -3.49 -29.75
C LEU A 28 -2.81 -2.59 -28.50
N SER A 29 -3.98 -2.40 -27.87
CA SER A 29 -4.10 -1.64 -26.63
C SER A 29 -3.29 -2.29 -25.49
N HIS A 30 -3.43 -3.61 -25.29
CA HIS A 30 -2.65 -4.36 -24.32
C HIS A 30 -1.14 -4.29 -24.61
N PHE A 31 -0.76 -4.47 -25.88
CA PHE A 31 0.63 -4.41 -26.30
C PHE A 31 1.26 -3.04 -26.00
N ILE A 32 0.59 -1.94 -26.37
CA ILE A 32 1.09 -0.58 -26.11
C ILE A 32 1.25 -0.33 -24.61
N SER A 33 0.22 -0.63 -23.79
CA SER A 33 0.29 -0.44 -22.33
C SER A 33 1.43 -1.25 -21.72
N CYS A 34 1.55 -2.53 -22.08
CA CYS A 34 2.62 -3.40 -21.56
C CYS A 34 4.01 -2.94 -22.01
N VAL A 35 4.19 -2.58 -23.28
CA VAL A 35 5.49 -2.12 -23.80
C VAL A 35 5.94 -0.82 -23.12
N PHE A 36 5.03 0.14 -22.91
CA PHE A 36 5.40 1.41 -22.27
C PHE A 36 5.82 1.21 -20.82
N ILE A 37 5.09 0.39 -20.06
CA ILE A 37 5.48 0.05 -18.69
C ILE A 37 6.77 -0.77 -18.65
N LEU A 38 6.97 -1.73 -19.54
CA LEU A 38 8.23 -2.50 -19.63
C LEU A 38 9.41 -1.59 -19.95
N THR A 39 9.24 -0.63 -20.86
CA THR A 39 10.27 0.37 -21.18
C THR A 39 10.59 1.22 -19.93
N SER A 40 9.58 1.70 -19.22
CA SER A 40 9.77 2.42 -17.95
C SER A 40 10.51 1.56 -16.92
N SER A 41 10.18 0.27 -16.81
CA SER A 41 10.84 -0.66 -15.88
C SER A 41 12.31 -0.90 -16.26
N PHE A 42 12.60 -1.07 -17.53
CA PHE A 42 13.98 -1.23 -18.02
C PHE A 42 14.82 0.02 -17.75
N LEU A 43 14.30 1.20 -18.08
CA LEU A 43 14.99 2.46 -17.81
C LEU A 43 15.18 2.71 -16.31
N SER A 44 14.21 2.36 -15.48
CA SER A 44 14.34 2.44 -14.01
C SER A 44 15.42 1.52 -13.48
N ALA A 45 15.49 0.28 -13.98
CA ALA A 45 16.55 -0.66 -13.62
C ALA A 45 17.93 -0.16 -14.06
N TYR A 46 18.03 0.47 -15.22
CA TYR A 46 19.26 1.10 -15.71
C TYR A 46 19.71 2.26 -14.82
N LEU A 47 18.79 3.16 -14.44
CA LEU A 47 19.11 4.26 -13.52
C LEU A 47 19.49 3.75 -12.13
N PHE A 48 18.85 2.70 -11.65
CA PHE A 48 19.22 2.05 -10.37
C PHE A 48 20.63 1.45 -10.43
N TYR A 49 20.97 0.78 -11.52
CA TYR A 49 22.33 0.28 -11.75
C TYR A 49 23.37 1.41 -11.75
N LEU A 50 23.06 2.55 -12.36
CA LEU A 50 23.94 3.73 -12.30
C LEU A 50 24.10 4.26 -10.86
N THR A 51 22.99 4.31 -10.10
CA THR A 51 23.02 4.71 -8.68
C THR A 51 23.89 3.78 -7.83
N LEU A 52 23.81 2.46 -8.04
CA LEU A 52 24.67 1.49 -7.36
C LEU A 52 26.17 1.70 -7.65
N ASN A 53 26.51 2.26 -8.80
CA ASN A 53 27.88 2.60 -9.18
C ASN A 53 28.29 4.04 -8.79
N GLY A 54 27.50 4.72 -7.95
CA GLY A 54 27.82 6.05 -7.44
C GLY A 54 27.52 7.22 -8.38
N HIS A 55 26.81 6.98 -9.49
CA HIS A 55 26.33 8.07 -10.35
C HIS A 55 25.16 8.80 -9.68
N GLN A 56 25.32 10.10 -9.52
CA GLN A 56 24.24 11.01 -9.15
C GLN A 56 23.63 11.59 -10.40
N ALA A 57 22.34 11.34 -10.65
CA ALA A 57 21.64 12.00 -11.73
C ALA A 57 21.13 13.37 -11.28
N GLU A 58 21.04 14.29 -12.23
CA GLU A 58 20.53 15.64 -12.00
C GLU A 58 18.99 15.64 -11.97
N ASN A 59 18.43 16.54 -11.14
CA ASN A 59 16.99 16.82 -11.15
C ASN A 59 16.59 17.39 -12.51
N LEU A 60 15.43 16.96 -13.04
CA LEU A 60 14.93 17.40 -14.33
C LEU A 60 13.82 18.44 -14.14
N TYR A 61 14.13 19.70 -14.32
CA TYR A 61 13.14 20.78 -14.37
C TYR A 61 12.29 20.66 -15.65
N LEU A 62 10.97 20.79 -15.51
CA LEU A 62 10.02 20.72 -16.61
C LEU A 62 9.36 22.07 -16.89
N LEU A 63 8.75 22.70 -15.89
CA LEU A 63 8.04 23.95 -16.03
C LEU A 63 7.73 24.61 -14.66
N ASP A 64 7.46 25.91 -14.68
CA ASP A 64 6.84 26.60 -13.55
C ASP A 64 5.35 26.27 -13.51
N TRP A 65 4.88 25.70 -12.38
CA TRP A 65 3.51 25.27 -12.25
C TRP A 65 2.62 26.31 -11.55
N ILE A 66 3.04 26.75 -10.37
CA ILE A 66 2.33 27.76 -9.59
C ILE A 66 3.34 28.84 -9.19
N ASN A 67 3.03 30.07 -9.58
CA ASN A 67 3.77 31.24 -9.17
C ASN A 67 2.75 32.31 -8.75
N SER A 68 2.53 32.44 -7.43
CA SER A 68 1.53 33.37 -6.87
C SER A 68 2.02 33.96 -5.55
N GLY A 69 2.38 35.22 -5.58
CA GLY A 69 2.96 35.91 -4.42
C GLY A 69 4.26 35.26 -3.97
N SER A 70 4.31 34.73 -2.74
CA SER A 70 5.47 34.03 -2.18
C SER A 70 5.44 32.51 -2.41
N ILE A 71 4.41 31.98 -3.05
CA ILE A 71 4.30 30.55 -3.36
C ILE A 71 4.90 30.30 -4.75
N GLU A 72 6.03 29.62 -4.78
CA GLU A 72 6.69 29.18 -6.00
C GLU A 72 6.72 27.65 -6.00
N ALA A 73 6.02 27.02 -6.94
CA ALA A 73 6.04 25.58 -7.17
C ALA A 73 6.44 25.29 -8.61
N SER A 74 7.61 24.72 -8.79
CA SER A 74 8.07 24.17 -10.06
C SER A 74 7.62 22.72 -10.22
N TRP A 75 7.46 22.29 -11.45
CA TRP A 75 7.33 20.89 -11.80
C TRP A 75 8.69 20.34 -12.16
N THR A 76 9.31 19.69 -11.19
CA THR A 76 10.67 19.17 -11.30
C THR A 76 10.66 17.69 -10.92
N LEU A 77 11.28 16.86 -11.71
CA LEU A 77 11.48 15.45 -11.37
C LEU A 77 12.80 15.30 -10.63
N ARG A 78 12.71 15.00 -9.34
CA ARG A 78 13.85 14.73 -8.45
C ARG A 78 14.35 13.32 -8.65
N PHE A 79 15.68 13.19 -8.74
CA PHE A 79 16.34 11.90 -8.81
C PHE A 79 17.46 11.80 -7.77
N ASP A 80 17.34 10.82 -6.89
CA ASP A 80 18.34 10.45 -5.88
C ASP A 80 18.22 8.94 -5.55
N ALA A 81 19.01 8.45 -4.62
CA ALA A 81 19.03 7.02 -4.28
C ALA A 81 17.64 6.51 -3.83
N LEU A 82 16.91 7.26 -3.00
CA LEU A 82 15.57 6.89 -2.56
C LEU A 82 14.58 6.83 -3.72
N THR A 83 14.59 7.85 -4.59
CA THR A 83 13.77 7.86 -5.81
C THR A 83 14.12 6.68 -6.72
N SER A 84 15.40 6.39 -6.91
CA SER A 84 15.88 5.29 -7.76
C SER A 84 15.34 3.94 -7.31
N VAL A 85 15.40 3.65 -6.00
CA VAL A 85 14.80 2.43 -5.40
C VAL A 85 13.30 2.36 -5.67
N MET A 86 12.58 3.47 -5.44
CA MET A 86 11.13 3.51 -5.65
C MET A 86 10.74 3.36 -7.12
N LEU A 87 11.49 3.95 -8.05
CA LEU A 87 11.26 3.78 -9.49
C LEU A 87 11.33 2.31 -9.90
N VAL A 88 12.36 1.58 -9.46
CA VAL A 88 12.51 0.15 -9.77
C VAL A 88 11.37 -0.66 -9.16
N VAL A 89 11.03 -0.43 -7.89
CA VAL A 89 9.95 -1.14 -7.20
C VAL A 89 8.61 -0.94 -7.90
N VAL A 90 8.25 0.30 -8.19
CA VAL A 90 6.96 0.65 -8.79
C VAL A 90 6.86 0.11 -10.21
N THR A 91 7.86 0.36 -11.04
CA THR A 91 7.78 0.00 -12.47
C THR A 91 7.91 -1.50 -12.71
N SER A 92 8.78 -2.22 -11.99
CA SER A 92 8.95 -3.67 -12.15
C SER A 92 7.70 -4.43 -11.74
N VAL A 93 7.13 -4.11 -10.57
CA VAL A 93 5.88 -4.74 -10.13
C VAL A 93 4.73 -4.38 -11.07
N SER A 94 4.61 -3.11 -11.47
CA SER A 94 3.57 -2.68 -12.41
C SER A 94 3.68 -3.38 -13.76
N ALA A 95 4.89 -3.55 -14.32
CA ALA A 95 5.10 -4.27 -15.57
C ALA A 95 4.60 -5.72 -15.49
N LEU A 96 4.94 -6.43 -14.41
CA LEU A 96 4.51 -7.81 -14.20
C LEU A 96 3.00 -7.92 -13.96
N VAL A 97 2.41 -6.94 -13.25
CA VAL A 97 0.96 -6.86 -13.06
C VAL A 97 0.23 -6.61 -14.39
N HIS A 98 0.75 -5.76 -15.28
CA HIS A 98 0.16 -5.54 -16.61
C HIS A 98 0.16 -6.82 -17.44
N ILE A 99 1.29 -7.56 -17.48
CA ILE A 99 1.37 -8.83 -18.21
C ILE A 99 0.40 -9.86 -17.63
N TYR A 100 0.36 -9.98 -16.29
CA TYR A 100 -0.56 -10.87 -15.59
C TYR A 100 -2.03 -10.56 -15.94
N SER A 101 -2.36 -9.27 -16.03
CA SER A 101 -3.71 -8.78 -16.29
C SER A 101 -4.25 -9.18 -17.66
N ILE A 102 -3.40 -9.44 -18.65
CA ILE A 102 -3.83 -9.95 -19.96
C ILE A 102 -4.60 -11.26 -19.82
N GLY A 103 -4.08 -12.19 -19.00
CA GLY A 103 -4.72 -13.47 -18.74
C GLY A 103 -5.90 -13.34 -17.78
N TYR A 104 -5.69 -12.64 -16.66
CA TYR A 104 -6.70 -12.51 -15.60
C TYR A 104 -7.98 -11.83 -16.05
N MET A 105 -7.88 -10.76 -16.86
CA MET A 105 -9.02 -9.98 -17.37
C MET A 105 -9.54 -10.46 -18.73
N SER A 106 -9.08 -11.60 -19.25
CA SER A 106 -9.38 -12.06 -20.62
C SER A 106 -10.89 -12.22 -20.92
N HIS A 107 -11.70 -12.49 -19.92
CA HIS A 107 -13.16 -12.64 -20.04
C HIS A 107 -13.95 -11.37 -19.69
N ASP A 108 -13.28 -10.29 -19.21
CA ASP A 108 -13.96 -9.06 -18.84
C ASP A 108 -14.18 -8.16 -20.07
N PRO A 109 -15.39 -7.61 -20.28
CA PRO A 109 -15.68 -6.74 -21.43
C PRO A 109 -15.00 -5.38 -21.38
N TYR A 110 -14.58 -4.92 -20.20
CA TYR A 110 -14.05 -3.57 -19.98
C TYR A 110 -12.51 -3.52 -19.85
N GLN A 111 -11.78 -4.38 -20.54
CA GLN A 111 -10.33 -4.49 -20.46
C GLN A 111 -9.61 -3.16 -20.79
N PHE A 112 -10.06 -2.38 -21.79
CA PHE A 112 -9.46 -1.09 -22.14
C PHE A 112 -9.42 -0.12 -20.93
N ARG A 113 -10.58 -0.02 -20.24
CA ARG A 113 -10.72 0.80 -19.04
C ARG A 113 -9.79 0.32 -17.94
N PHE A 114 -9.68 -1.00 -17.76
CA PHE A 114 -8.80 -1.60 -16.78
C PHE A 114 -7.33 -1.23 -17.00
N PHE A 115 -6.81 -1.45 -18.22
CA PHE A 115 -5.43 -1.12 -18.56
C PHE A 115 -5.14 0.38 -18.50
N SER A 116 -6.10 1.21 -18.89
CA SER A 116 -6.00 2.67 -18.75
C SER A 116 -5.83 3.07 -17.29
N TYR A 117 -6.68 2.57 -16.39
CA TYR A 117 -6.61 2.90 -14.97
C TYR A 117 -5.35 2.36 -14.31
N LEU A 118 -4.89 1.18 -14.70
CA LEU A 118 -3.68 0.56 -14.18
C LEU A 118 -2.43 1.37 -14.55
N SER A 119 -2.35 1.81 -15.81
CA SER A 119 -1.27 2.67 -16.30
C SER A 119 -1.33 4.06 -15.67
N PHE A 120 -2.52 4.66 -15.50
CA PHE A 120 -2.71 5.94 -14.81
C PHE A 120 -2.27 5.87 -13.34
N PHE A 121 -2.58 4.76 -12.66
CA PHE A 121 -2.15 4.54 -11.29
C PHE A 121 -0.61 4.51 -11.17
N THR A 122 0.05 3.84 -12.11
CA THR A 122 1.51 3.79 -12.16
C THR A 122 2.10 5.19 -12.40
N PHE A 123 1.56 5.95 -13.36
CA PHE A 123 1.97 7.34 -13.60
C PHE A 123 1.84 8.19 -12.33
N ALA A 124 0.69 8.14 -11.65
CA ALA A 124 0.46 8.93 -10.44
C ALA A 124 1.47 8.58 -9.34
N MET A 125 1.81 7.30 -9.17
CA MET A 125 2.82 6.88 -8.20
C MET A 125 4.23 7.33 -8.59
N LEU A 126 4.57 7.30 -9.89
CA LEU A 126 5.86 7.80 -10.36
C LEU A 126 5.98 9.32 -10.17
N MET A 127 4.90 10.07 -10.39
CA MET A 127 4.85 11.51 -10.07
C MET A 127 5.07 11.79 -8.59
N LEU A 128 4.50 10.95 -7.72
CA LEU A 128 4.67 11.06 -6.27
C LEU A 128 6.14 10.88 -5.88
N VAL A 129 6.78 9.79 -6.32
CA VAL A 129 8.14 9.44 -5.86
C VAL A 129 9.24 10.30 -6.49
N THR A 130 8.95 10.97 -7.62
CA THR A 130 9.88 11.91 -8.28
C THR A 130 9.62 13.37 -7.91
N SER A 131 8.75 13.66 -6.96
CA SER A 131 8.44 15.03 -6.56
C SER A 131 9.65 15.75 -5.91
N ASP A 132 9.83 17.01 -6.26
CA ASP A 132 10.88 17.89 -5.72
C ASP A 132 10.35 18.88 -4.65
N ASN A 133 9.04 18.96 -4.50
CA ASN A 133 8.38 19.79 -3.51
C ASN A 133 7.12 19.11 -2.95
N LEU A 134 6.67 19.60 -1.79
CA LEU A 134 5.52 19.04 -1.09
C LEU A 134 4.20 19.15 -1.86
N LEU A 135 4.02 20.18 -2.70
CA LEU A 135 2.80 20.36 -3.48
C LEU A 135 2.72 19.39 -4.66
N GLN A 136 3.85 19.17 -5.35
CA GLN A 136 3.95 18.15 -6.40
C GLN A 136 3.78 16.74 -5.82
N LEU A 137 4.35 16.48 -4.64
CA LEU A 137 4.14 15.23 -3.91
C LEU A 137 2.65 15.03 -3.61
N PHE A 138 1.96 16.07 -3.14
CA PHE A 138 0.53 16.03 -2.86
C PHE A 138 -0.29 15.79 -4.13
N PHE A 139 0.10 16.33 -5.28
CA PHE A 139 -0.53 16.04 -6.58
C PHE A 139 -0.47 14.53 -6.91
N GLY A 140 0.71 13.92 -6.82
CA GLY A 140 0.85 12.48 -7.03
C GLY A 140 0.07 11.67 -5.99
N TRP A 141 0.04 12.13 -4.74
CA TRP A 141 -0.70 11.56 -3.61
C TRP A 141 -2.20 11.48 -3.84
N GLU A 142 -2.79 12.56 -4.36
CA GLU A 142 -4.18 12.61 -4.77
C GLU A 142 -4.44 11.77 -6.03
N GLY A 143 -3.49 11.77 -6.96
CA GLY A 143 -3.56 10.96 -8.18
C GLY A 143 -3.64 9.46 -7.88
N VAL A 144 -2.82 8.93 -6.96
CA VAL A 144 -2.90 7.52 -6.55
C VAL A 144 -4.20 7.24 -5.76
N GLY A 145 -4.71 8.23 -5.01
CA GLY A 145 -6.01 8.14 -4.34
C GLY A 145 -7.16 8.00 -5.34
N LEU A 146 -7.21 8.84 -6.35
CA LEU A 146 -8.21 8.79 -7.43
C LEU A 146 -8.11 7.48 -8.23
N ALA A 147 -6.89 7.10 -8.63
CA ALA A 147 -6.69 5.87 -9.39
C ALA A 147 -7.12 4.63 -8.60
N SER A 148 -6.83 4.58 -7.29
CA SER A 148 -7.28 3.48 -6.42
C SER A 148 -8.80 3.42 -6.31
N TYR A 149 -9.47 4.57 -6.17
CA TYR A 149 -10.93 4.65 -6.17
C TYR A 149 -11.53 4.03 -7.45
N LEU A 150 -11.00 4.41 -8.62
CA LEU A 150 -11.45 3.90 -9.92
C LEU A 150 -11.18 2.38 -10.08
N LEU A 151 -10.09 1.89 -9.53
CA LEU A 151 -9.69 0.49 -9.63
C LEU A 151 -10.40 -0.40 -8.60
N ILE A 152 -10.62 0.04 -7.37
CA ILE A 152 -11.40 -0.70 -6.37
C ILE A 152 -12.86 -0.80 -6.82
N GLY A 153 -13.42 0.30 -7.31
CA GLY A 153 -14.78 0.39 -7.87
C GLY A 153 -14.86 -0.04 -9.34
N PHE A 154 -13.89 -0.81 -9.86
CA PHE A 154 -13.85 -1.20 -11.27
C PHE A 154 -15.15 -1.89 -11.71
N TRP A 155 -15.66 -2.82 -10.93
CA TRP A 155 -16.96 -3.44 -11.13
C TRP A 155 -18.07 -2.61 -10.46
N TYR A 156 -18.29 -1.38 -10.95
CA TYR A 156 -19.23 -0.42 -10.37
C TYR A 156 -20.70 -0.88 -10.35
N GLU A 157 -21.02 -1.95 -11.06
CA GLU A 157 -22.34 -2.60 -11.02
C GLU A 157 -22.55 -3.37 -9.70
N LYS A 158 -21.46 -3.70 -8.97
CA LYS A 158 -21.51 -4.36 -7.67
C LYS A 158 -21.64 -3.33 -6.55
N PRO A 159 -22.73 -3.32 -5.76
CA PRO A 159 -22.86 -2.36 -4.65
C PRO A 159 -21.73 -2.46 -3.61
N SER A 160 -21.20 -3.68 -3.37
CA SER A 160 -20.07 -3.88 -2.45
C SER A 160 -18.79 -3.18 -2.94
N ALA A 161 -18.48 -3.25 -4.25
CA ALA A 161 -17.33 -2.57 -4.83
C ALA A 161 -17.46 -1.04 -4.75
N ASN A 162 -18.67 -0.50 -4.99
CA ASN A 162 -18.93 0.93 -4.85
C ASN A 162 -18.77 1.40 -3.39
N ALA A 163 -19.31 0.65 -2.44
CA ALA A 163 -19.17 0.96 -1.02
C ALA A 163 -17.69 0.91 -0.57
N ALA A 164 -16.93 -0.09 -1.03
CA ALA A 164 -15.52 -0.23 -0.75
C ALA A 164 -14.68 0.91 -1.35
N ALA A 165 -14.94 1.28 -2.61
CA ALA A 165 -14.27 2.40 -3.27
C ALA A 165 -14.54 3.72 -2.55
N MET A 166 -15.80 3.99 -2.21
CA MET A 166 -16.20 5.20 -1.47
C MET A 166 -15.54 5.24 -0.09
N LYS A 167 -15.53 4.11 0.64
CA LYS A 167 -14.87 4.01 1.95
C LYS A 167 -13.37 4.28 1.82
N ALA A 168 -12.69 3.66 0.84
CA ALA A 168 -11.28 3.88 0.60
C ALA A 168 -10.99 5.36 0.29
N PHE A 169 -11.80 6.00 -0.55
CA PHE A 169 -11.63 7.40 -0.89
C PHE A 169 -11.81 8.32 0.33
N ILE A 170 -12.90 8.16 1.10
CA ILE A 170 -13.22 9.02 2.25
C ILE A 170 -12.19 8.86 3.38
N VAL A 171 -11.84 7.62 3.74
CA VAL A 171 -10.86 7.37 4.83
C VAL A 171 -9.48 7.94 4.46
N ASN A 172 -9.05 7.77 3.21
CA ASN A 172 -7.80 8.38 2.76
C ASN A 172 -7.88 9.91 2.78
N ARG A 173 -9.02 10.50 2.41
CA ARG A 173 -9.23 11.96 2.43
C ARG A 173 -9.05 12.57 3.81
N VAL A 174 -9.40 11.85 4.87
CA VAL A 174 -9.12 12.29 6.26
C VAL A 174 -7.60 12.42 6.48
N GLY A 175 -6.82 11.43 6.03
CA GLY A 175 -5.36 11.52 6.08
C GLY A 175 -4.80 12.63 5.19
N ASP A 176 -5.32 12.77 3.96
CA ASP A 176 -4.89 13.76 2.98
C ASP A 176 -5.12 15.20 3.49
N PHE A 177 -6.20 15.43 4.26
CA PHE A 177 -6.45 16.70 4.93
C PHE A 177 -5.37 17.01 5.98
N GLY A 178 -4.98 16.04 6.80
CA GLY A 178 -3.85 16.18 7.72
C GLY A 178 -2.56 16.52 6.98
N PHE A 179 -2.27 15.83 5.87
CA PHE A 179 -1.10 16.10 5.05
C PHE A 179 -1.08 17.54 4.52
N LEU A 180 -2.20 18.01 3.97
CA LEU A 180 -2.33 19.39 3.47
C LEU A 180 -2.09 20.43 4.57
N LEU A 181 -2.64 20.21 5.76
CA LEU A 181 -2.38 21.07 6.92
C LEU A 181 -0.90 21.05 7.33
N GLY A 182 -0.24 19.88 7.28
CA GLY A 182 1.19 19.76 7.53
C GLY A 182 2.03 20.57 6.54
N ILE A 183 1.68 20.53 5.25
CA ILE A 183 2.29 21.38 4.22
C ILE A 183 2.11 22.87 4.55
N ALA A 184 0.89 23.28 4.93
CA ALA A 184 0.61 24.67 5.27
C ALA A 184 1.41 25.14 6.50
N VAL A 185 1.55 24.31 7.53
CA VAL A 185 2.35 24.62 8.72
C VAL A 185 3.83 24.79 8.36
N LEU A 186 4.40 23.90 7.55
CA LEU A 186 5.77 24.01 7.08
C LEU A 186 5.98 25.26 6.21
N TYR A 187 5.05 25.53 5.32
CA TYR A 187 5.11 26.74 4.50
C TYR A 187 5.10 28.03 5.34
N ILE A 188 4.22 28.12 6.35
CA ILE A 188 4.17 29.28 7.26
C ILE A 188 5.47 29.42 8.03
N ALA A 189 6.08 28.31 8.44
CA ALA A 189 7.31 28.30 9.23
C ALA A 189 8.58 28.63 8.41
N THR A 190 8.64 28.16 7.14
CA THR A 190 9.87 28.26 6.32
C THR A 190 9.77 29.26 5.16
N GLY A 191 8.56 29.63 4.77
CA GLY A 191 8.28 30.46 3.57
C GLY A 191 8.46 29.69 2.26
N SER A 192 8.58 28.36 2.28
CA SER A 192 8.80 27.53 1.09
C SER A 192 8.08 26.18 1.17
N ILE A 193 7.79 25.60 0.01
CA ILE A 193 7.27 24.23 -0.14
C ILE A 193 8.31 23.28 -0.74
N ASN A 194 9.47 23.80 -1.17
CA ASN A 194 10.56 23.02 -1.75
C ASN A 194 11.33 22.26 -0.66
N PHE A 195 11.64 20.98 -0.90
CA PHE A 195 12.28 20.12 0.08
C PHE A 195 13.64 20.68 0.54
N ASP A 196 14.51 21.07 -0.39
CA ASP A 196 15.85 21.50 -0.03
C ASP A 196 15.83 22.79 0.80
N THR A 197 14.93 23.72 0.48
CA THR A 197 14.75 24.96 1.26
C THR A 197 14.19 24.69 2.67
N ILE A 198 13.22 23.78 2.78
CA ILE A 198 12.65 23.38 4.09
C ILE A 198 13.74 22.71 4.94
N PHE A 199 14.50 21.78 4.36
CA PHE A 199 15.53 21.03 5.08
C PHE A 199 16.66 21.93 5.60
N LEU A 200 17.05 22.96 4.85
CA LEU A 200 18.04 23.94 5.30
C LEU A 200 17.54 24.80 6.47
N LYS A 201 16.24 25.08 6.55
CA LYS A 201 15.63 25.91 7.58
C LYS A 201 15.07 25.14 8.78
N ILE A 202 15.25 23.83 8.84
CA ILE A 202 14.60 22.98 9.84
C ILE A 202 14.99 23.37 11.28
N ASN A 203 16.24 23.79 11.50
CA ASN A 203 16.75 24.18 12.79
C ASN A 203 16.21 25.54 13.30
N ASP A 204 15.66 26.34 12.40
CA ASP A 204 15.05 27.65 12.72
C ASP A 204 13.58 27.51 13.15
N ILE A 205 12.98 26.34 12.98
CA ILE A 205 11.58 26.08 13.31
C ILE A 205 11.43 25.81 14.81
N ASN A 206 10.47 26.48 15.45
CA ASN A 206 10.11 26.19 16.83
C ASN A 206 9.69 24.71 16.98
N GLN A 207 10.19 24.04 18.02
CA GLN A 207 9.95 22.62 18.31
C GLN A 207 8.46 22.25 18.36
N PHE A 208 7.61 23.11 18.92
CA PHE A 208 6.15 22.89 18.95
C PHE A 208 5.55 22.86 17.53
N THR A 209 5.92 23.81 16.69
CA THR A 209 5.47 23.89 15.29
C THR A 209 5.98 22.69 14.50
N LEU A 210 7.23 22.29 14.70
CA LEU A 210 7.83 21.12 14.06
C LEU A 210 7.08 19.83 14.44
N ASN A 211 6.81 19.63 15.72
CA ASN A 211 6.06 18.48 16.20
C ASN A 211 4.66 18.39 15.58
N ILE A 212 3.94 19.52 15.47
CA ILE A 212 2.64 19.58 14.81
C ILE A 212 2.77 19.23 13.32
N ALA A 213 3.73 19.82 12.62
CA ALA A 213 3.96 19.54 11.20
C ALA A 213 4.23 18.05 10.97
N CYS A 214 5.10 17.42 11.75
CA CYS A 214 5.41 16.00 11.68
C CYS A 214 4.18 15.12 11.92
N LEU A 215 3.38 15.39 12.96
CA LEU A 215 2.17 14.63 13.26
C LEU A 215 1.12 14.75 12.16
N LEU A 216 0.96 15.94 11.57
CA LEU A 216 0.05 16.18 10.46
C LEU A 216 0.52 15.48 9.16
N LEU A 217 1.81 15.52 8.84
CA LEU A 217 2.38 14.74 7.73
C LEU A 217 2.19 13.24 7.96
N PHE A 218 2.44 12.77 9.19
CA PHE A 218 2.23 11.36 9.54
C PHE A 218 0.75 10.94 9.46
N MET A 219 -0.19 11.83 9.78
CA MET A 219 -1.62 11.56 9.57
C MET A 219 -1.91 11.24 8.09
N GLY A 220 -1.29 11.96 7.15
CA GLY A 220 -1.32 11.62 5.73
C GLY A 220 -0.77 10.22 5.45
N ALA A 221 0.41 9.93 6.00
CA ALA A 221 1.05 8.62 5.87
C ALA A 221 0.19 7.49 6.43
N MET A 222 -0.47 7.70 7.60
CA MET A 222 -1.39 6.74 8.20
C MET A 222 -2.55 6.38 7.26
N GLY A 223 -3.09 7.35 6.53
CA GLY A 223 -4.18 7.14 5.58
C GLY A 223 -3.77 6.18 4.46
N LYS A 224 -2.76 6.55 3.67
CA LYS A 224 -2.33 5.74 2.52
C LYS A 224 -1.74 4.39 2.92
N SER A 225 -0.99 4.34 4.02
CA SER A 225 -0.36 3.11 4.52
C SER A 225 -1.22 2.33 5.53
N ALA A 226 -2.49 2.66 5.64
CA ALA A 226 -3.48 1.94 6.43
C ALA A 226 -3.00 1.61 7.85
N GLN A 227 -2.47 2.61 8.57
CA GLN A 227 -2.10 2.45 9.96
C GLN A 227 -3.32 2.52 10.87
N LEU A 228 -3.20 2.05 12.09
CA LEU A 228 -4.29 1.98 13.07
C LEU A 228 -5.09 3.30 13.06
N PHE A 229 -6.40 3.22 13.23
CA PHE A 229 -7.42 4.23 13.01
C PHE A 229 -7.78 4.53 11.54
N LEU A 230 -6.83 4.58 10.60
CA LEU A 230 -7.11 4.83 9.17
C LEU A 230 -6.95 3.57 8.29
N HIS A 231 -6.96 2.37 8.88
CA HIS A 231 -6.73 1.09 8.21
C HIS A 231 -7.98 0.46 7.58
N THR A 232 -9.17 0.88 7.97
CA THR A 232 -10.43 0.14 7.70
C THR A 232 -10.77 -0.01 6.22
N TRP A 233 -10.20 0.81 5.35
CA TRP A 233 -10.43 0.75 3.90
C TRP A 233 -9.64 -0.39 3.22
N LEU A 234 -8.48 -0.77 3.79
CA LEU A 234 -7.53 -1.67 3.13
C LEU A 234 -8.10 -3.08 2.88
N PRO A 235 -8.74 -3.76 3.86
CA PRO A 235 -9.34 -5.07 3.62
C PRO A 235 -10.55 -5.04 2.69
N ASP A 236 -11.29 -3.93 2.66
CA ASP A 236 -12.46 -3.78 1.80
C ASP A 236 -12.05 -3.46 0.35
N ALA A 237 -10.84 -2.91 0.12
CA ALA A 237 -10.25 -2.75 -1.21
C ALA A 237 -10.09 -4.08 -1.99
N MET A 238 -10.25 -5.22 -1.31
CA MET A 238 -10.25 -6.56 -1.93
C MET A 238 -11.44 -6.82 -2.85
N GLU A 239 -12.46 -5.96 -2.89
CA GLU A 239 -13.56 -6.03 -3.85
C GLU A 239 -13.12 -5.77 -5.30
N GLY A 240 -12.01 -5.06 -5.50
CA GLY A 240 -11.41 -4.86 -6.82
C GLY A 240 -10.75 -6.12 -7.41
N PRO A 241 -10.45 -6.12 -8.72
CA PRO A 241 -9.73 -7.22 -9.37
C PRO A 241 -8.39 -7.53 -8.70
N THR A 242 -7.99 -8.80 -8.66
CA THR A 242 -6.76 -9.22 -7.94
C THR A 242 -5.47 -8.55 -8.41
N PRO A 243 -5.25 -8.27 -9.72
CA PRO A 243 -4.07 -7.49 -10.16
C PRO A 243 -4.00 -6.10 -9.52
N VAL A 244 -5.16 -5.46 -9.29
CA VAL A 244 -5.25 -4.17 -8.58
C VAL A 244 -4.81 -4.33 -7.15
N SER A 245 -5.29 -5.38 -6.46
CA SER A 245 -4.87 -5.68 -5.09
C SER A 245 -3.35 -5.87 -5.01
N ALA A 246 -2.75 -6.60 -5.96
CA ALA A 246 -1.31 -6.78 -6.03
C ALA A 246 -0.57 -5.42 -6.17
N LEU A 247 -1.01 -4.55 -7.08
CA LEU A 247 -0.35 -3.27 -7.33
C LEU A 247 -0.48 -2.31 -6.14
N ILE A 248 -1.70 -2.14 -5.60
CA ILE A 248 -1.97 -1.25 -4.45
C ILE A 248 -1.15 -1.66 -3.23
N HIS A 249 -1.11 -2.97 -2.92
CA HIS A 249 -0.59 -3.48 -1.65
C HIS A 249 0.89 -3.86 -1.67
N ALA A 250 1.49 -4.06 -2.86
CA ALA A 250 2.89 -4.47 -2.93
C ALA A 250 3.86 -3.29 -3.08
N ALA A 251 3.60 -2.38 -4.05
CA ALA A 251 4.65 -1.47 -4.53
C ALA A 251 4.21 0.00 -4.66
N THR A 252 2.91 0.33 -4.44
CA THR A 252 2.42 1.66 -4.80
C THR A 252 1.73 2.36 -3.63
N MET A 253 0.41 2.49 -3.62
CA MET A 253 -0.34 3.37 -2.71
C MET A 253 0.05 3.20 -1.23
N VAL A 254 0.13 1.95 -0.75
CA VAL A 254 0.42 1.71 0.66
C VAL A 254 1.88 1.98 1.04
N THR A 255 2.79 2.05 0.07
CA THR A 255 4.20 2.41 0.28
C THR A 255 4.42 3.92 0.28
N ALA A 256 3.44 4.71 -0.19
CA ALA A 256 3.54 6.16 -0.27
C ALA A 256 3.78 6.82 1.09
N GLY A 257 3.14 6.33 2.18
CA GLY A 257 3.36 6.85 3.52
C GLY A 257 4.75 6.53 4.06
N ILE A 258 5.30 5.35 3.75
CA ILE A 258 6.68 4.97 4.09
C ILE A 258 7.66 5.91 3.36
N PHE A 259 7.43 6.11 2.06
CA PHE A 259 8.22 7.02 1.25
C PHE A 259 8.16 8.47 1.77
N LEU A 260 6.97 8.98 2.14
CA LEU A 260 6.80 10.32 2.69
C LEU A 260 7.66 10.54 3.93
N VAL A 261 7.61 9.61 4.90
CA VAL A 261 8.38 9.73 6.14
C VAL A 261 9.88 9.61 5.86
N ALA A 262 10.29 8.70 4.98
CA ALA A 262 11.69 8.57 4.58
C ALA A 262 12.20 9.81 3.81
N ARG A 263 11.43 10.36 2.88
CA ARG A 263 11.75 11.58 2.13
C ARG A 263 11.87 12.79 3.05
N CYS A 264 10.99 12.88 4.04
CA CYS A 264 10.98 13.95 5.04
C CYS A 264 11.81 13.59 6.29
N SER A 265 12.77 12.65 6.20
CA SER A 265 13.65 12.29 7.32
C SER A 265 14.31 13.49 7.98
N PRO A 266 14.79 14.57 7.28
CA PRO A 266 15.31 15.74 7.94
C PRO A 266 14.32 16.42 8.89
N ILE A 267 13.02 16.33 8.58
CA ILE A 267 11.96 16.91 9.40
C ILE A 267 11.66 16.01 10.59
N PHE A 268 11.45 14.70 10.35
CA PHE A 268 11.06 13.73 11.37
C PHE A 268 12.15 13.46 12.41
N GLU A 269 13.42 13.38 11.99
CA GLU A 269 14.57 13.17 12.90
C GLU A 269 14.71 14.28 13.96
N ASN A 270 14.19 15.47 13.70
CA ASN A 270 14.21 16.58 14.65
C ASN A 270 12.95 16.63 15.54
N SER A 271 12.09 15.59 15.53
CA SER A 271 10.87 15.50 16.35
C SER A 271 10.76 14.15 17.06
N ASP A 272 11.39 14.05 18.24
CA ASP A 272 11.34 12.81 19.05
C ASP A 272 9.90 12.41 19.43
N LEU A 273 9.00 13.40 19.59
CA LEU A 273 7.59 13.15 19.85
C LEU A 273 6.92 12.44 18.66
N ALA A 274 7.16 12.91 17.45
CA ALA A 274 6.57 12.30 16.26
C ALA A 274 7.17 10.91 16.00
N LEU A 275 8.48 10.73 16.16
CA LEU A 275 9.13 9.43 16.03
C LEU A 275 8.56 8.42 17.03
N SER A 276 8.40 8.80 18.31
CA SER A 276 7.78 7.96 19.34
C SER A 276 6.34 7.58 18.99
N PHE A 277 5.57 8.54 18.48
CA PHE A 277 4.20 8.28 18.03
C PHE A 277 4.15 7.29 16.84
N ILE A 278 5.07 7.43 15.88
CA ILE A 278 5.22 6.52 14.74
C ILE A 278 5.55 5.10 15.22
N ILE A 279 6.45 4.93 16.20
CA ILE A 279 6.80 3.63 16.79
C ILE A 279 5.56 2.97 17.39
N ILE A 280 4.80 3.68 18.22
CA ILE A 280 3.63 3.14 18.93
C ILE A 280 2.54 2.75 17.94
N ILE A 281 2.21 3.62 16.98
CA ILE A 281 1.18 3.34 15.96
C ILE A 281 1.61 2.20 15.05
N GLY A 282 2.87 2.18 14.60
CA GLY A 282 3.39 1.11 13.75
C GLY A 282 3.33 -0.26 14.43
N ALA A 283 3.84 -0.36 15.66
CA ALA A 283 3.82 -1.60 16.44
C ALA A 283 2.40 -2.08 16.74
N SER A 284 1.51 -1.17 17.15
CA SER A 284 0.10 -1.47 17.40
C SER A 284 -0.61 -1.95 16.13
N THR A 285 -0.33 -1.34 14.98
CA THR A 285 -0.87 -1.75 13.67
C THR A 285 -0.38 -3.13 13.29
N ALA A 286 0.91 -3.41 13.46
CA ALA A 286 1.50 -4.71 13.13
C ALA A 286 0.81 -5.83 13.92
N PHE A 287 0.63 -5.64 15.22
CA PHE A 287 -0.04 -6.59 16.11
C PHE A 287 -1.54 -6.73 15.80
N PHE A 288 -2.27 -5.61 15.70
CA PHE A 288 -3.69 -5.59 15.36
C PHE A 288 -3.97 -6.40 14.10
N ALA A 289 -3.29 -6.05 13.00
CA ALA A 289 -3.51 -6.69 11.72
C ALA A 289 -3.15 -8.19 11.73
N ALA A 290 -2.08 -8.58 12.45
CA ALA A 290 -1.70 -9.97 12.60
C ALA A 290 -2.78 -10.77 13.35
N THR A 291 -3.37 -10.22 14.43
CA THR A 291 -4.44 -10.89 15.19
C THR A 291 -5.70 -11.09 14.36
N VAL A 292 -6.10 -10.10 13.56
CA VAL A 292 -7.26 -10.23 12.65
C VAL A 292 -6.98 -11.27 11.56
N GLY A 293 -5.76 -11.28 11.01
CA GLY A 293 -5.33 -12.26 10.00
C GLY A 293 -5.49 -13.72 10.41
N LEU A 294 -5.42 -14.03 11.72
CA LEU A 294 -5.59 -15.39 12.25
C LEU A 294 -6.94 -16.02 11.91
N VAL A 295 -8.00 -15.20 11.89
CA VAL A 295 -9.39 -15.68 11.84
C VAL A 295 -10.10 -15.39 10.53
N GLN A 296 -9.53 -14.55 9.66
CA GLN A 296 -10.11 -14.28 8.34
C GLN A 296 -10.11 -15.54 7.46
N ASN A 297 -11.14 -15.66 6.61
CA ASN A 297 -11.33 -16.83 5.74
C ASN A 297 -11.21 -16.52 4.25
N ASP A 298 -11.23 -15.26 3.87
CA ASP A 298 -11.00 -14.80 2.50
C ASP A 298 -9.50 -14.74 2.21
N ILE A 299 -9.04 -15.42 1.14
CA ILE A 299 -7.62 -15.53 0.78
C ILE A 299 -6.98 -14.14 0.54
N LYS A 300 -7.70 -13.23 -0.14
CA LYS A 300 -7.22 -11.86 -0.40
C LYS A 300 -7.17 -11.04 0.88
N ARG A 301 -8.20 -11.13 1.74
CA ARG A 301 -8.24 -10.40 3.02
C ARG A 301 -7.14 -10.84 3.97
N ILE A 302 -6.80 -12.13 4.06
CA ILE A 302 -5.67 -12.61 4.86
C ILE A 302 -4.37 -11.95 4.40
N ILE A 303 -4.11 -11.91 3.09
CA ILE A 303 -2.92 -11.29 2.52
C ILE A 303 -2.95 -9.77 2.72
N ALA A 304 -4.12 -9.12 2.66
CA ALA A 304 -4.28 -7.69 2.93
C ALA A 304 -3.95 -7.33 4.39
N TYR A 305 -4.46 -8.09 5.37
CA TYR A 305 -4.08 -7.89 6.78
C TYR A 305 -2.60 -8.16 7.03
N SER A 306 -2.01 -9.12 6.32
CA SER A 306 -0.57 -9.31 6.39
C SER A 306 0.21 -8.14 5.79
N THR A 307 -0.34 -7.43 4.79
CA THR A 307 0.26 -6.18 4.28
C THR A 307 0.19 -5.07 5.33
N CYS A 308 -0.98 -4.85 5.93
CA CYS A 308 -1.16 -3.87 7.01
C CYS A 308 -0.16 -4.12 8.16
N SER A 309 0.02 -5.39 8.55
CA SER A 309 1.01 -5.78 9.56
C SER A 309 2.44 -5.43 9.14
N GLN A 310 2.86 -5.75 7.91
CA GLN A 310 4.22 -5.46 7.43
C GLN A 310 4.49 -3.96 7.28
N LEU A 311 3.50 -3.17 6.90
CA LEU A 311 3.60 -1.71 6.91
C LEU A 311 3.83 -1.17 8.32
N GLY A 312 3.16 -1.76 9.33
CA GLY A 312 3.43 -1.45 10.74
C GLY A 312 4.89 -1.72 11.13
N TYR A 313 5.49 -2.83 10.68
CA TYR A 313 6.93 -3.08 10.86
C TYR A 313 7.79 -1.97 10.25
N MET A 314 7.48 -1.55 9.01
CA MET A 314 8.24 -0.48 8.34
C MET A 314 8.14 0.85 9.09
N PHE A 315 6.95 1.18 9.64
CA PHE A 315 6.81 2.40 10.45
C PHE A 315 7.58 2.33 11.76
N VAL A 316 7.68 1.17 12.40
CA VAL A 316 8.57 1.02 13.56
C VAL A 316 10.01 1.31 13.16
N ALA A 317 10.49 0.76 12.03
CA ALA A 317 11.84 1.04 11.56
C ALA A 317 12.08 2.54 11.28
N LEU A 318 11.09 3.22 10.65
CA LEU A 318 11.15 4.67 10.44
C LEU A 318 11.18 5.43 11.77
N GLY A 319 10.33 5.04 12.73
CA GLY A 319 10.22 5.69 14.03
C GLY A 319 11.46 5.54 14.92
N VAL A 320 12.21 4.44 14.78
CA VAL A 320 13.50 4.27 15.48
C VAL A 320 14.69 4.91 14.73
N GLY A 321 14.43 5.59 13.59
CA GLY A 321 15.47 6.22 12.79
C GLY A 321 16.23 5.29 11.83
N ALA A 322 15.77 4.05 11.66
CA ALA A 322 16.35 3.06 10.74
C ALA A 322 15.69 3.14 9.35
N TYR A 323 15.75 4.30 8.70
CA TYR A 323 15.04 4.57 7.44
C TYR A 323 15.44 3.61 6.31
N GLN A 324 16.76 3.35 6.17
CA GLN A 324 17.27 2.42 5.15
C GLN A 324 16.72 1.01 5.34
N VAL A 325 16.58 0.56 6.59
CA VAL A 325 15.99 -0.75 6.93
C VAL A 325 14.51 -0.80 6.53
N ALA A 326 13.75 0.29 6.76
CA ALA A 326 12.36 0.39 6.33
C ALA A 326 12.23 0.30 4.80
N ILE A 327 13.07 1.02 4.05
CA ILE A 327 13.09 1.00 2.59
C ILE A 327 13.57 -0.35 2.06
N PHE A 328 14.52 -0.99 2.73
CA PHE A 328 14.92 -2.35 2.39
C PHE A 328 13.78 -3.36 2.52
N HIS A 329 13.03 -3.27 3.62
CA HIS A 329 11.86 -4.14 3.78
C HIS A 329 10.77 -3.81 2.76
N LEU A 330 10.55 -2.54 2.43
CA LEU A 330 9.65 -2.12 1.35
C LEU A 330 10.07 -2.74 0.00
N PHE A 331 11.36 -2.71 -0.33
CA PHE A 331 11.91 -3.28 -1.56
C PHE A 331 11.65 -4.79 -1.66
N THR A 332 11.98 -5.55 -0.63
CA THR A 332 11.74 -7.00 -0.60
C THR A 332 10.25 -7.34 -0.53
N HIS A 333 9.48 -6.57 0.25
CA HIS A 333 8.04 -6.70 0.42
C HIS A 333 7.30 -6.60 -0.92
N ALA A 334 7.71 -5.71 -1.78
CA ALA A 334 7.08 -5.52 -3.08
C ALA A 334 7.04 -6.82 -3.89
N PHE A 335 8.13 -7.58 -3.91
CA PHE A 335 8.20 -8.84 -4.66
C PHE A 335 7.37 -9.95 -4.04
N PHE A 336 7.55 -10.25 -2.75
CA PHE A 336 6.82 -11.37 -2.16
C PHE A 336 5.32 -11.07 -1.96
N LYS A 337 4.91 -9.80 -1.80
CA LYS A 337 3.50 -9.45 -1.72
C LYS A 337 2.80 -9.48 -3.09
N ALA A 338 3.43 -8.96 -4.12
CA ALA A 338 2.90 -9.11 -5.47
C ALA A 338 2.76 -10.58 -5.83
N LEU A 339 3.75 -11.42 -5.49
CA LEU A 339 3.71 -12.87 -5.69
C LEU A 339 2.52 -13.53 -4.97
N LEU A 340 2.29 -13.20 -3.70
CA LEU A 340 1.19 -13.76 -2.91
C LEU A 340 -0.18 -13.30 -3.43
N PHE A 341 -0.34 -12.03 -3.79
CA PHE A 341 -1.60 -11.54 -4.35
C PHE A 341 -1.88 -12.13 -5.73
N LEU A 342 -0.93 -12.09 -6.65
CA LEU A 342 -1.13 -12.67 -7.99
C LEU A 342 -1.30 -14.19 -7.91
N GLY A 343 -0.56 -14.87 -7.03
CA GLY A 343 -0.75 -16.30 -6.76
C GLY A 343 -2.16 -16.60 -6.22
N SER A 344 -2.69 -15.78 -5.30
CA SER A 344 -4.08 -15.91 -4.85
C SER A 344 -5.08 -15.68 -5.99
N GLY A 345 -4.78 -14.74 -6.92
CA GLY A 345 -5.58 -14.54 -8.13
C GLY A 345 -5.63 -15.77 -9.02
N SER A 346 -4.50 -16.47 -9.16
CA SER A 346 -4.45 -17.74 -9.90
C SER A 346 -5.27 -18.84 -9.22
N VAL A 347 -5.26 -18.90 -7.87
CA VAL A 347 -6.11 -19.83 -7.11
C VAL A 347 -7.59 -19.51 -7.31
N ILE A 348 -8.00 -18.25 -7.20
CA ILE A 348 -9.37 -17.79 -7.36
C ILE A 348 -9.87 -18.10 -8.78
N HIS A 349 -9.03 -17.83 -9.79
CA HIS A 349 -9.35 -18.16 -11.19
C HIS A 349 -9.58 -19.67 -11.39
N ALA A 350 -8.70 -20.51 -10.84
CA ALA A 350 -8.85 -21.97 -10.89
C ALA A 350 -10.09 -22.48 -10.16
N MET A 351 -10.57 -21.75 -9.14
CA MET A 351 -11.70 -22.12 -8.28
C MET A 351 -13.01 -21.43 -8.66
N SER A 352 -13.15 -20.92 -9.90
CA SER A 352 -14.37 -20.26 -10.39
C SER A 352 -14.85 -19.15 -9.46
N ASP A 353 -13.95 -18.24 -9.10
CA ASP A 353 -14.12 -17.05 -8.25
C ASP A 353 -14.40 -17.33 -6.75
N GLU A 354 -14.23 -18.56 -6.25
CA GLU A 354 -14.32 -18.82 -4.82
C GLU A 354 -13.09 -18.24 -4.10
N GLN A 355 -13.32 -17.43 -3.06
CA GLN A 355 -12.28 -16.77 -2.27
C GLN A 355 -12.13 -17.36 -0.85
N ASN A 356 -13.11 -18.12 -0.38
CA ASN A 356 -13.11 -18.68 0.96
C ASN A 356 -12.21 -19.92 1.04
N ILE A 357 -11.09 -19.82 1.77
CA ILE A 357 -10.13 -20.93 1.96
C ILE A 357 -10.75 -22.15 2.65
N GLN A 358 -11.85 -21.99 3.42
CA GLN A 358 -12.54 -23.10 4.06
C GLN A 358 -13.27 -24.01 3.04
N LYS A 359 -13.61 -23.48 1.86
CA LYS A 359 -14.25 -24.24 0.77
C LYS A 359 -13.24 -24.81 -0.24
N MET A 360 -11.94 -24.56 -0.06
CA MET A 360 -10.84 -25.08 -0.90
C MET A 360 -10.27 -26.38 -0.31
N GLY A 361 -9.13 -26.83 -0.78
CA GLY A 361 -8.36 -27.95 -0.25
C GLY A 361 -7.88 -28.91 -1.34
N GLY A 362 -6.71 -29.50 -1.14
CA GLY A 362 -6.13 -30.49 -2.05
C GLY A 362 -5.63 -29.94 -3.38
N LEU A 363 -5.54 -28.62 -3.56
CA LEU A 363 -5.24 -27.97 -4.83
C LEU A 363 -3.80 -28.16 -5.31
N TYR A 364 -2.86 -28.59 -4.46
CA TYR A 364 -1.45 -28.79 -4.84
C TYR A 364 -1.25 -29.76 -6.00
N LYS A 365 -2.21 -30.70 -6.22
CA LYS A 365 -2.17 -31.66 -7.33
C LYS A 365 -2.72 -31.08 -8.63
N ILE A 366 -3.60 -30.10 -8.55
CA ILE A 366 -4.31 -29.53 -9.69
C ILE A 366 -3.55 -28.33 -10.24
N ILE A 367 -3.05 -27.47 -9.35
CA ILE A 367 -2.29 -26.25 -9.68
C ILE A 367 -0.91 -26.27 -8.98
N PRO A 368 -0.02 -27.20 -9.33
CA PRO A 368 1.27 -27.40 -8.65
C PRO A 368 2.21 -26.20 -8.80
N PHE A 369 2.23 -25.53 -9.96
CA PHE A 369 3.08 -24.36 -10.18
C PHE A 369 2.64 -23.20 -9.27
N THR A 370 1.35 -22.87 -9.26
CA THR A 370 0.79 -21.84 -8.38
C THR A 370 1.05 -22.16 -6.90
N TRP A 371 0.95 -23.43 -6.51
CA TRP A 371 1.30 -23.88 -5.14
C TRP A 371 2.75 -23.58 -4.77
N ILE A 372 3.72 -23.89 -5.64
CA ILE A 372 5.13 -23.60 -5.39
C ILE A 372 5.36 -22.09 -5.26
N MET A 373 4.76 -21.29 -6.14
CA MET A 373 4.88 -19.81 -6.09
C MET A 373 4.32 -19.25 -4.78
N MET A 374 3.18 -19.75 -4.33
CA MET A 374 2.58 -19.35 -3.05
C MET A 374 3.42 -19.81 -1.85
N LEU A 375 4.07 -20.95 -1.93
CA LEU A 375 5.04 -21.40 -0.91
C LEU A 375 6.25 -20.48 -0.82
N VAL A 376 6.85 -20.12 -1.96
CA VAL A 376 8.00 -19.19 -2.00
C VAL A 376 7.60 -17.84 -1.37
N GLY A 377 6.46 -17.28 -1.77
CA GLY A 377 5.96 -16.03 -1.19
C GLY A 377 5.69 -16.12 0.32
N THR A 378 5.13 -17.24 0.77
CA THR A 378 4.86 -17.50 2.19
C THR A 378 6.15 -17.64 3.00
N LEU A 379 7.13 -18.37 2.52
CA LEU A 379 8.43 -18.52 3.16
C LEU A 379 9.17 -17.18 3.23
N ALA A 380 9.14 -16.39 2.15
CA ALA A 380 9.71 -15.04 2.15
C ALA A 380 9.02 -14.12 3.16
N LEU A 381 7.67 -14.08 3.20
CA LEU A 381 6.90 -13.29 4.15
C LEU A 381 7.19 -13.68 5.62
N THR A 382 7.30 -14.97 5.90
CA THR A 382 7.53 -15.46 7.27
C THR A 382 8.97 -15.25 7.76
N GLY A 383 9.91 -14.93 6.87
CA GLY A 383 11.31 -14.70 7.19
C GLY A 383 12.09 -16.02 7.27
N ALA A 384 11.79 -16.98 6.37
CA ALA A 384 12.58 -18.20 6.28
C ALA A 384 14.02 -17.89 5.82
N PRO A 385 15.04 -18.55 6.41
CA PRO A 385 16.45 -18.30 6.08
C PRO A 385 16.71 -18.35 4.57
N LEU A 386 17.64 -17.55 4.10
CA LEU A 386 18.06 -17.40 2.69
C LEU A 386 17.05 -16.69 1.78
N LEU A 387 15.83 -16.40 2.22
CA LEU A 387 14.84 -15.65 1.44
C LEU A 387 14.85 -14.16 1.83
N SER A 388 14.33 -13.33 0.95
CA SER A 388 14.44 -11.86 1.06
C SER A 388 13.89 -11.29 2.38
N GLY A 389 12.78 -11.83 2.89
CA GLY A 389 12.17 -11.36 4.14
C GLY A 389 13.00 -11.66 5.39
N TYR A 390 13.87 -12.67 5.38
CA TYR A 390 14.80 -12.96 6.46
C TYR A 390 15.74 -11.78 6.71
N TYR A 391 16.37 -11.27 5.65
CA TYR A 391 17.32 -10.16 5.77
C TYR A 391 16.66 -8.85 6.19
N SER A 392 15.49 -8.53 5.63
CA SER A 392 14.88 -7.22 5.81
C SER A 392 13.98 -7.14 7.06
N LYS A 393 13.18 -8.17 7.37
CA LYS A 393 12.28 -8.16 8.52
C LYS A 393 13.02 -8.31 9.84
N ASP A 394 14.04 -9.19 9.86
CA ASP A 394 14.82 -9.43 11.07
C ASP A 394 15.62 -8.17 11.44
N ALA A 395 16.17 -7.43 10.44
CA ALA A 395 16.80 -6.14 10.66
C ALA A 395 15.85 -5.09 11.29
N ILE A 396 14.54 -5.10 10.97
CA ILE A 396 13.56 -4.23 11.65
C ILE A 396 13.41 -4.59 13.12
N ILE A 397 13.31 -5.88 13.44
CA ILE A 397 13.16 -6.33 14.83
C ILE A 397 14.43 -6.02 15.63
N GLU A 398 15.60 -6.22 15.03
CA GLU A 398 16.89 -5.89 15.62
C GLU A 398 17.03 -4.37 15.84
N SER A 399 16.58 -3.52 14.89
CA SER A 399 16.60 -2.05 15.06
C SER A 399 15.67 -1.59 16.16
N ALA A 400 14.50 -2.22 16.31
CA ALA A 400 13.59 -1.92 17.41
C ALA A 400 14.18 -2.27 18.78
N TYR A 401 14.97 -3.34 18.87
CA TYR A 401 15.69 -3.70 20.10
C TYR A 401 16.86 -2.75 20.42
N ALA A 402 17.65 -2.42 19.41
CA ALA A 402 18.85 -1.61 19.55
C ALA A 402 18.54 -0.14 19.84
N SER A 403 17.37 0.35 19.48
CA SER A 403 16.97 1.75 19.66
C SER A 403 16.81 2.14 21.14
N HIS A 404 17.02 3.42 21.41
CA HIS A 404 16.76 4.07 22.71
C HIS A 404 15.55 5.03 22.65
N ALA A 405 14.85 5.12 21.50
CA ALA A 405 13.68 5.97 21.34
C ALA A 405 12.51 5.50 22.24
N PHE A 406 11.70 6.44 22.70
CA PHE A 406 10.55 6.10 23.55
C PHE A 406 9.57 5.16 22.81
N GLY A 407 9.23 4.06 23.45
CA GLY A 407 8.33 3.04 22.89
C GLY A 407 9.03 1.90 22.14
N HIS A 408 10.35 1.90 22.03
CA HIS A 408 11.11 0.87 21.31
C HIS A 408 10.94 -0.54 21.91
N GLU A 409 10.93 -0.70 23.24
CA GLU A 409 10.71 -1.99 23.90
C GLU A 409 9.30 -2.52 23.61
N TYR A 410 8.27 -1.66 23.73
CA TYR A 410 6.90 -1.99 23.36
C TYR A 410 6.84 -2.50 21.92
N ALA A 411 7.48 -1.80 20.99
CA ALA A 411 7.54 -2.20 19.59
C ALA A 411 8.27 -3.54 19.42
N PHE A 412 9.42 -3.74 20.03
CA PHE A 412 10.17 -4.97 19.95
C PHE A 412 9.32 -6.20 20.33
N TYR A 413 8.68 -6.18 21.50
CA TYR A 413 7.86 -7.31 21.94
C TYR A 413 6.66 -7.55 21.03
N LEU A 414 5.97 -6.49 20.58
CA LEU A 414 4.84 -6.63 19.66
C LEU A 414 5.27 -7.16 18.29
N LEU A 415 6.40 -6.72 17.75
CA LEU A 415 6.92 -7.20 16.48
C LEU A 415 7.33 -8.67 16.55
N VAL A 416 8.01 -9.08 17.62
CA VAL A 416 8.39 -10.49 17.87
C VAL A 416 7.14 -11.38 17.94
N PHE A 417 6.10 -10.95 18.68
CA PHE A 417 4.87 -11.72 18.77
C PHE A 417 4.10 -11.71 17.43
N SER A 418 4.08 -10.59 16.73
CA SER A 418 3.49 -10.51 15.39
C SER A 418 4.19 -11.39 14.36
N ALA A 419 5.49 -11.67 14.51
CA ALA A 419 6.21 -12.61 13.65
C ALA A 419 5.68 -14.05 13.82
N LEU A 420 5.39 -14.48 15.06
CA LEU A 420 4.72 -15.76 15.33
C LEU A 420 3.36 -15.84 14.66
N LEU A 421 2.53 -14.81 14.87
CA LEU A 421 1.19 -14.74 14.29
C LEU A 421 1.23 -14.74 12.75
N THR A 422 2.21 -14.02 12.17
CA THR A 422 2.44 -13.97 10.71
C THR A 422 2.72 -15.37 10.17
N SER A 423 3.60 -16.11 10.82
CA SER A 423 3.89 -17.49 10.44
C SER A 423 2.65 -18.36 10.52
N PHE A 424 1.92 -18.31 11.64
CA PHE A 424 0.73 -19.13 11.84
C PHE A 424 -0.36 -18.90 10.77
N TYR A 425 -0.79 -17.64 10.52
CA TYR A 425 -1.88 -17.40 9.57
C TYR A 425 -1.45 -17.65 8.11
N SER A 426 -0.18 -17.42 7.77
CA SER A 426 0.34 -17.70 6.43
C SER A 426 0.34 -19.20 6.13
N TRP A 427 0.80 -20.01 7.05
CA TRP A 427 0.75 -21.48 6.93
C TRP A 427 -0.68 -22.02 7.00
N ARG A 428 -1.57 -21.41 7.82
CA ARG A 428 -3.00 -21.71 7.79
C ARG A 428 -3.58 -21.54 6.40
N LEU A 429 -3.26 -20.42 5.71
CA LEU A 429 -3.70 -20.17 4.34
C LEU A 429 -3.21 -21.29 3.41
N ILE A 430 -1.93 -21.64 3.44
CA ILE A 430 -1.35 -22.70 2.59
C ILE A 430 -2.00 -24.05 2.87
N PHE A 431 -2.13 -24.46 4.14
CA PHE A 431 -2.68 -25.77 4.49
C PHE A 431 -4.17 -25.89 4.13
N LEU A 432 -4.96 -24.87 4.34
CA LEU A 432 -6.38 -24.90 4.00
C LEU A 432 -6.64 -24.79 2.50
N THR A 433 -5.82 -24.08 1.76
CA THR A 433 -6.00 -23.91 0.30
C THR A 433 -5.46 -25.12 -0.47
N PHE A 434 -4.26 -25.54 -0.19
CA PHE A 434 -3.55 -26.50 -1.04
C PHE A 434 -3.52 -27.93 -0.49
N HIS A 435 -3.58 -28.13 0.83
CA HIS A 435 -3.44 -29.44 1.45
C HIS A 435 -4.78 -29.98 1.99
N GLY A 436 -4.75 -31.23 2.43
CA GLY A 436 -5.92 -31.91 2.98
C GLY A 436 -6.90 -32.44 1.91
N LYS A 437 -8.13 -32.76 2.36
CA LYS A 437 -9.19 -33.20 1.47
C LYS A 437 -9.83 -31.99 0.79
N THR A 438 -10.23 -32.12 -0.45
CA THR A 438 -11.03 -31.13 -1.18
C THR A 438 -12.38 -30.92 -0.50
N ARG A 439 -12.78 -29.67 -0.38
CA ARG A 439 -14.07 -29.27 0.22
C ARG A 439 -14.97 -28.56 -0.79
N SER A 440 -14.51 -28.45 -2.04
CA SER A 440 -15.23 -27.86 -3.15
C SER A 440 -16.13 -28.88 -3.85
N SER A 441 -17.14 -28.39 -4.59
CA SER A 441 -17.98 -29.23 -5.44
C SER A 441 -17.17 -29.88 -6.57
N GLN A 442 -17.62 -31.07 -7.03
CA GLN A 442 -16.95 -31.77 -8.13
C GLN A 442 -16.96 -30.97 -9.44
N ASP A 443 -18.01 -30.17 -9.67
CA ASP A 443 -18.15 -29.32 -10.86
C ASP A 443 -17.08 -28.24 -10.94
N ILE A 444 -16.72 -27.63 -9.80
CA ILE A 444 -15.62 -26.63 -9.71
C ILE A 444 -14.29 -27.32 -9.95
N LEU A 445 -14.06 -28.47 -9.31
CA LEU A 445 -12.80 -29.20 -9.44
C LEU A 445 -12.56 -29.74 -10.85
N ALA A 446 -13.61 -30.13 -11.56
CA ALA A 446 -13.51 -30.59 -12.95
C ALA A 446 -13.07 -29.48 -13.92
N LYS A 447 -13.35 -28.21 -13.59
CA LYS A 447 -12.95 -27.03 -14.37
C LYS A 447 -11.60 -26.45 -13.93
N ALA A 448 -11.12 -26.84 -12.76
CA ALA A 448 -9.90 -26.30 -12.18
C ALA A 448 -8.68 -26.72 -13.02
N HIS A 449 -7.89 -25.74 -13.43
CA HIS A 449 -6.66 -25.94 -14.22
C HIS A 449 -5.61 -24.89 -13.86
N GLU A 450 -4.36 -25.11 -14.22
CA GLU A 450 -3.29 -24.13 -14.02
C GLU A 450 -3.53 -22.90 -14.89
N SER A 451 -3.10 -21.75 -14.39
CA SER A 451 -3.24 -20.47 -15.08
C SER A 451 -2.41 -20.41 -16.37
N PRO A 452 -2.83 -19.60 -17.37
CA PRO A 452 -2.10 -19.44 -18.63
C PRO A 452 -0.71 -18.81 -18.43
N LEU A 453 0.14 -18.90 -19.47
CA LEU A 453 1.53 -18.43 -19.42
C LEU A 453 1.64 -16.93 -19.07
N SER A 454 0.70 -16.11 -19.54
CA SER A 454 0.63 -14.68 -19.23
C SER A 454 0.47 -14.40 -17.71
N MET A 455 -0.06 -15.34 -16.94
CA MET A 455 -0.19 -15.24 -15.49
C MET A 455 0.96 -15.95 -14.77
N THR A 456 1.41 -17.11 -15.27
CA THR A 456 2.48 -17.89 -14.60
C THR A 456 3.88 -17.28 -14.74
N LEU A 457 4.19 -16.65 -15.89
CA LEU A 457 5.50 -15.99 -16.10
C LEU A 457 5.74 -14.83 -15.11
N PRO A 458 4.79 -13.90 -14.87
CA PRO A 458 4.95 -12.89 -13.81
C PRO A 458 5.16 -13.49 -12.42
N LEU A 459 4.47 -14.57 -12.07
CA LEU A 459 4.68 -15.26 -10.79
C LEU A 459 6.11 -15.79 -10.67
N LEU A 460 6.64 -16.40 -11.73
CA LEU A 460 8.01 -16.89 -11.76
C LEU A 460 9.02 -15.76 -11.54
N LEU A 461 8.87 -14.64 -12.27
CA LEU A 461 9.79 -13.50 -12.15
C LEU A 461 9.72 -12.85 -10.76
N LEU A 462 8.51 -12.71 -10.18
CA LEU A 462 8.36 -12.22 -8.81
C LEU A 462 8.99 -13.16 -7.78
N SER A 463 8.95 -14.47 -8.03
CA SER A 463 9.59 -15.45 -7.13
C SER A 463 11.11 -15.30 -7.08
N PHE A 464 11.75 -14.94 -8.19
CA PHE A 464 13.18 -14.59 -8.18
C PHE A 464 13.46 -13.37 -7.28
N GLY A 465 12.67 -12.32 -7.38
CA GLY A 465 12.78 -11.18 -6.47
C GLY A 465 12.54 -11.58 -5.01
N ALA A 466 11.53 -12.40 -4.72
CA ALA A 466 11.21 -12.88 -3.38
C ALA A 466 12.32 -13.76 -2.77
N ILE A 467 13.12 -14.45 -3.59
CA ILE A 467 14.23 -15.29 -3.13
C ILE A 467 15.51 -14.45 -2.97
N PHE A 468 15.90 -13.73 -4.04
CA PHE A 468 17.27 -13.21 -4.16
C PHE A 468 17.42 -11.74 -3.74
N SER A 469 16.37 -10.92 -3.77
CA SER A 469 16.49 -9.47 -3.53
C SER A 469 17.06 -9.13 -2.15
N GLY A 470 16.77 -9.94 -1.13
CA GLY A 470 17.32 -9.74 0.21
C GLY A 470 18.84 -9.94 0.25
N PHE A 471 19.31 -11.05 -0.27
CA PHE A 471 20.74 -11.38 -0.30
C PHE A 471 21.54 -10.44 -1.21
N LEU A 472 21.04 -10.15 -2.40
CA LEU A 472 21.77 -9.34 -3.39
C LEU A 472 21.92 -7.88 -2.99
N PHE A 473 20.95 -7.33 -2.25
CA PHE A 473 20.91 -5.90 -1.93
C PHE A 473 21.06 -5.60 -0.43
N SER A 474 21.31 -6.62 0.42
CA SER A 474 21.53 -6.41 1.86
C SER A 474 22.62 -5.37 2.12
N ASP A 475 23.75 -5.47 1.42
CA ASP A 475 24.87 -4.56 1.59
C ASP A 475 24.51 -3.12 1.20
N PHE A 476 23.75 -2.93 0.11
CA PHE A 476 23.29 -1.60 -0.31
C PHE A 476 22.40 -0.91 0.74
N PHE A 477 21.62 -1.66 1.50
CA PHE A 477 20.70 -1.08 2.47
C PHE A 477 21.25 -1.06 3.91
N LEU A 478 22.10 -2.02 4.27
CA LEU A 478 22.50 -2.25 5.67
C LEU A 478 23.97 -1.96 5.96
N SER A 479 24.84 -1.82 4.94
CA SER A 479 26.25 -1.56 5.15
C SER A 479 26.51 -0.10 5.49
N HIS A 480 27.45 0.12 6.40
CA HIS A 480 27.90 1.43 6.83
C HIS A 480 28.70 2.19 5.75
N GLU A 481 29.42 1.45 4.92
CA GLU A 481 30.29 2.01 3.87
C GLU A 481 29.49 2.74 2.77
N ILE A 482 28.18 2.51 2.69
CA ILE A 482 27.29 3.03 1.64
C ILE A 482 26.55 4.31 2.05
N LYS A 483 26.87 4.92 3.20
CA LYS A 483 26.34 6.27 3.53
C LYS A 483 26.50 7.26 2.36
N ASN A 484 27.57 7.12 1.59
CA ASN A 484 27.83 7.98 0.44
C ASN A 484 26.89 7.75 -0.76
N LEU A 485 26.33 6.54 -0.92
CA LEU A 485 25.38 6.24 -2.01
C LEU A 485 23.98 6.81 -1.74
N TRP A 486 23.57 6.83 -0.48
CA TRP A 486 22.31 7.46 -0.07
C TRP A 486 22.38 9.00 -0.17
N GLY A 487 23.61 9.58 -0.02
CA GLY A 487 23.84 11.02 -0.12
C GLY A 487 22.87 11.80 0.79
N ASN A 488 22.22 12.81 0.21
CA ASN A 488 21.22 13.62 0.93
C ASN A 488 19.78 13.08 0.79
N SER A 489 19.58 11.88 0.24
CA SER A 489 18.23 11.34 0.01
C SER A 489 17.52 10.88 1.28
N ILE A 490 18.29 10.46 2.28
CA ILE A 490 17.85 10.10 3.64
C ILE A 490 18.78 10.76 4.63
N TYR A 491 18.23 11.56 5.53
CA TYR A 491 18.97 12.18 6.64
C TYR A 491 18.82 11.33 7.90
N VAL A 492 19.93 11.13 8.58
CA VAL A 492 20.01 10.48 9.88
C VAL A 492 20.86 11.37 10.78
N ARG A 493 20.40 11.67 12.00
CA ARG A 493 21.14 12.49 12.94
C ARG A 493 22.54 11.92 13.21
N PRO A 494 23.56 12.76 13.45
CA PRO A 494 24.92 12.29 13.72
C PRO A 494 25.04 11.40 14.96
N ASP A 495 24.17 11.57 15.95
CA ASP A 495 24.08 10.78 17.18
C ASP A 495 23.26 9.49 17.04
N ASN A 496 22.64 9.27 15.91
CA ASN A 496 21.88 8.05 15.61
C ASN A 496 22.79 7.00 14.97
N HIS A 497 23.23 6.03 15.76
CA HIS A 497 24.11 4.93 15.36
C HIS A 497 23.35 3.60 15.18
N ILE A 498 22.04 3.63 14.94
CA ILE A 498 21.17 2.46 14.93
C ILE A 498 21.65 1.34 13.98
N LEU A 499 22.20 1.70 12.81
CA LEU A 499 22.71 0.72 11.84
C LEU A 499 23.99 0.00 12.36
N GLU A 500 24.78 0.66 13.19
CA GLU A 500 25.95 0.04 13.84
C GLU A 500 25.50 -0.86 14.99
N GLU A 501 24.57 -0.38 15.80
CA GLU A 501 24.04 -1.08 16.98
C GLU A 501 23.30 -2.37 16.63
N ILE A 502 22.64 -2.43 15.47
CA ILE A 502 22.04 -3.68 14.96
C ILE A 502 23.10 -4.80 14.88
N HIS A 503 24.30 -4.50 14.39
CA HIS A 503 25.36 -5.49 14.26
C HIS A 503 25.87 -6.01 15.62
N HIS A 504 25.77 -5.20 16.67
CA HIS A 504 26.16 -5.53 18.05
C HIS A 504 25.02 -6.17 18.88
N SER A 505 23.83 -6.33 18.31
CA SER A 505 22.68 -6.94 18.99
C SER A 505 23.01 -8.36 19.51
N PRO A 506 22.52 -8.72 20.72
CA PRO A 506 22.76 -10.05 21.30
C PRO A 506 22.29 -11.19 20.39
N PHE A 507 22.97 -12.32 20.44
CA PHE A 507 22.67 -13.48 19.60
C PHE A 507 21.21 -13.96 19.70
N TRP A 508 20.60 -13.88 20.89
CA TRP A 508 19.21 -14.30 21.08
C TRP A 508 18.22 -13.36 20.33
N VAL A 509 18.53 -12.07 20.22
CA VAL A 509 17.72 -11.10 19.46
C VAL A 509 17.73 -11.46 17.99
N LYS A 510 18.91 -11.76 17.44
CA LYS A 510 19.08 -12.20 16.03
C LYS A 510 18.37 -13.52 15.71
N LYS A 511 18.12 -14.38 16.71
CA LYS A 511 17.51 -15.70 16.51
C LYS A 511 16.02 -15.76 16.86
N ILE A 512 15.51 -14.80 17.64
CA ILE A 512 14.13 -14.83 18.10
C ILE A 512 13.10 -14.78 16.96
N PRO A 513 13.28 -14.03 15.86
CA PRO A 513 12.32 -14.03 14.74
C PRO A 513 12.22 -15.43 14.09
N LEU A 514 13.35 -16.10 13.91
CA LEU A 514 13.41 -17.46 13.38
C LEU A 514 12.71 -18.46 14.31
N VAL A 515 12.94 -18.37 15.62
CA VAL A 515 12.26 -19.22 16.61
C VAL A 515 10.76 -19.02 16.56
N MET A 516 10.28 -17.76 16.52
CA MET A 516 8.87 -17.44 16.43
C MET A 516 8.25 -17.93 15.12
N MET A 517 8.98 -17.84 14.01
CA MET A 517 8.55 -18.39 12.73
C MET A 517 8.34 -19.92 12.82
N ILE A 518 9.30 -20.66 13.41
CA ILE A 518 9.21 -22.12 13.58
C ILE A 518 8.05 -22.49 14.52
N ILE A 519 7.85 -21.77 15.62
CA ILE A 519 6.75 -22.00 16.55
C ILE A 519 5.40 -21.78 15.84
N GLY A 520 5.24 -20.68 15.11
CA GLY A 520 4.02 -20.38 14.35
C GLY A 520 3.71 -21.44 13.31
N PHE A 521 4.72 -21.90 12.56
CA PHE A 521 4.60 -23.02 11.63
C PHE A 521 4.15 -24.31 12.33
N SER A 522 4.81 -24.68 13.42
CA SER A 522 4.52 -25.89 14.17
C SER A 522 3.09 -25.90 14.71
N ILE A 523 2.62 -24.77 15.25
CA ILE A 523 1.24 -24.62 15.71
C ILE A 523 0.27 -24.77 14.54
N ALA A 524 0.57 -24.19 13.37
CA ALA A 524 -0.28 -24.34 12.19
C ALA A 524 -0.35 -25.80 11.69
N VAL A 525 0.77 -26.54 11.71
CA VAL A 525 0.79 -27.97 11.40
C VAL A 525 -0.09 -28.75 12.37
N LEU A 526 0.06 -28.51 13.68
CA LEU A 526 -0.75 -29.17 14.72
C LEU A 526 -2.24 -28.93 14.50
N PHE A 527 -2.64 -27.71 14.17
CA PHE A 527 -4.05 -27.31 14.06
C PHE A 527 -4.71 -27.78 12.76
N TYR A 528 -4.01 -27.73 11.64
CA TYR A 528 -4.64 -27.93 10.32
C TYR A 528 -4.29 -29.25 9.64
N LEU A 529 -3.20 -29.91 10.05
CA LEU A 529 -2.80 -31.21 9.48
C LEU A 529 -3.03 -32.37 10.47
N ILE A 530 -2.73 -32.18 11.76
CA ILE A 530 -2.79 -33.26 12.77
C ILE A 530 -4.15 -33.22 13.49
N PHE A 531 -4.47 -32.18 14.24
CA PHE A 531 -5.67 -32.07 15.05
C PHE A 531 -6.75 -31.19 14.40
N LYS A 532 -7.32 -31.66 13.29
CA LYS A 532 -8.24 -30.88 12.44
C LYS A 532 -9.48 -30.34 13.12
N ASN A 533 -9.89 -30.92 14.25
CA ASN A 533 -11.05 -30.48 15.04
C ASN A 533 -10.69 -29.42 16.09
N LEU A 534 -9.41 -29.20 16.36
CA LEU A 534 -8.92 -28.27 17.38
C LEU A 534 -9.32 -26.81 17.08
N PRO A 535 -9.21 -26.29 15.83
CA PRO A 535 -9.62 -24.93 15.50
C PRO A 535 -11.11 -24.68 15.79
N SER A 536 -12.00 -25.60 15.43
CA SER A 536 -13.44 -25.47 15.67
C SER A 536 -13.77 -25.55 17.17
N PHE A 537 -13.11 -26.43 17.92
CA PHE A 537 -13.26 -26.52 19.37
C PHE A 537 -12.81 -25.23 20.08
N LEU A 538 -11.66 -24.67 19.71
CA LEU A 538 -11.16 -23.44 20.29
C LEU A 538 -12.04 -22.23 19.93
N SER A 539 -12.48 -22.11 18.67
CA SER A 539 -13.35 -21.02 18.25
C SER A 539 -14.71 -21.03 18.97
N SER A 540 -15.26 -22.22 19.25
CA SER A 540 -16.51 -22.34 20.03
C SER A 540 -16.31 -22.02 21.52
N LYS A 541 -15.21 -22.52 22.12
CA LYS A 541 -14.92 -22.30 23.55
C LYS A 541 -14.49 -20.86 23.85
N MET A 542 -13.78 -20.22 22.93
CA MET A 542 -13.30 -18.84 23.03
C MET A 542 -14.09 -17.90 22.09
N SER A 543 -15.40 -18.11 21.97
CA SER A 543 -16.26 -17.40 21.01
C SER A 543 -16.20 -15.88 21.13
N LEU A 544 -16.04 -15.33 22.33
CA LEU A 544 -15.93 -13.89 22.55
C LEU A 544 -14.67 -13.32 21.88
N ILE A 545 -13.52 -13.95 22.11
CA ILE A 545 -12.25 -13.52 21.48
C ILE A 545 -12.31 -13.75 19.97
N TYR A 546 -12.82 -14.92 19.54
CA TYR A 546 -12.97 -15.22 18.13
C TYR A 546 -13.84 -14.16 17.42
N ASN A 547 -14.99 -13.82 17.96
CA ASN A 547 -15.89 -12.81 17.41
C ASN A 547 -15.25 -11.41 17.41
N PHE A 548 -14.52 -11.05 18.47
CA PHE A 548 -13.80 -9.80 18.55
C PHE A 548 -12.77 -9.66 17.42
N LEU A 549 -11.97 -10.70 17.17
CA LEU A 549 -10.99 -10.71 16.10
C LEU A 549 -11.64 -10.82 14.71
N TYR A 550 -12.69 -11.63 14.57
CA TYR A 550 -13.40 -11.81 13.30
C TYR A 550 -14.07 -10.52 12.84
N ASN A 551 -14.65 -9.76 13.76
CA ASN A 551 -15.22 -8.43 13.53
C ASN A 551 -14.16 -7.31 13.59
N LYS A 552 -12.87 -7.64 13.37
CA LYS A 552 -11.80 -6.65 13.19
C LYS A 552 -11.69 -5.65 14.34
N TRP A 553 -11.82 -6.11 15.62
CA TRP A 553 -11.86 -5.30 16.84
C TRP A 553 -13.01 -4.28 16.86
N TYR A 554 -14.06 -4.50 16.07
CA TYR A 554 -15.24 -3.63 15.96
C TYR A 554 -14.94 -2.18 15.53
N PHE A 555 -13.85 -1.93 14.80
CA PHE A 555 -13.54 -0.59 14.31
C PHE A 555 -14.57 -0.07 13.30
N ASP A 556 -15.09 -0.93 12.43
CA ASP A 556 -16.11 -0.55 11.45
C ASP A 556 -17.39 -0.11 12.15
N GLU A 557 -17.86 -0.90 13.12
CA GLU A 557 -19.07 -0.62 13.91
C GLU A 557 -18.91 0.64 14.78
N PHE A 558 -17.71 0.83 15.35
CA PHE A 558 -17.39 2.04 16.12
C PHE A 558 -17.45 3.30 15.25
N TYR A 559 -16.90 3.25 14.05
CA TYR A 559 -16.95 4.38 13.10
C TYR A 559 -18.36 4.63 12.58
N ASP A 560 -19.13 3.58 12.32
CA ASP A 560 -20.53 3.71 11.94
C ASP A 560 -21.34 4.40 13.05
N LEU A 561 -21.10 4.06 14.32
CA LEU A 561 -21.81 4.63 15.46
C LEU A 561 -21.45 6.11 15.67
N ILE A 562 -20.15 6.48 15.63
CA ILE A 562 -19.68 7.81 16.03
C ILE A 562 -19.68 8.80 14.86
N PHE A 563 -19.34 8.34 13.66
CA PHE A 563 -19.16 9.25 12.52
C PHE A 563 -20.23 9.06 11.44
N VAL A 564 -20.40 7.87 10.89
CA VAL A 564 -21.20 7.64 9.68
C VAL A 564 -22.68 7.88 9.95
N ASN A 565 -23.26 7.26 10.98
CA ASN A 565 -24.68 7.39 11.29
C ASN A 565 -25.07 8.79 11.75
N PRO A 566 -24.30 9.50 12.63
CA PRO A 566 -24.58 10.89 12.96
C PRO A 566 -24.52 11.82 11.74
N LEU A 567 -23.50 11.68 10.88
CA LEU A 567 -23.38 12.49 9.66
C LEU A 567 -24.55 12.26 8.70
N LYS A 568 -24.97 11.00 8.50
CA LYS A 568 -26.17 10.69 7.71
C LYS A 568 -27.43 11.32 8.28
N ARG A 569 -27.60 11.34 9.62
CA ARG A 569 -28.74 11.98 10.30
C ARG A 569 -28.70 13.51 10.12
N ILE A 570 -27.53 14.12 10.30
CA ILE A 570 -27.33 15.56 10.06
C ILE A 570 -27.63 15.91 8.61
N GLY A 571 -27.09 15.16 7.65
CA GLY A 571 -27.35 15.36 6.23
C GLY A 571 -28.83 15.25 5.87
N LYS A 572 -29.54 14.25 6.43
CA LYS A 572 -30.99 14.11 6.25
C LYS A 572 -31.76 15.27 6.87
N PHE A 573 -31.34 15.76 8.04
CA PHE A 573 -31.94 16.93 8.70
C PHE A 573 -31.74 18.20 7.86
N LEU A 574 -30.52 18.46 7.40
CA LEU A 574 -30.22 19.60 6.52
C LEU A 574 -31.05 19.55 5.23
N TRP A 575 -31.09 18.41 4.56
CA TRP A 575 -31.89 18.22 3.36
C TRP A 575 -33.39 18.46 3.60
N LEU A 576 -33.96 17.89 4.68
CA LEU A 576 -35.40 18.02 4.94
C LEU A 576 -35.81 19.44 5.35
N ILE A 577 -35.00 20.13 6.15
CA ILE A 577 -35.32 21.43 6.69
C ILE A 577 -34.81 22.54 5.77
N PHE A 578 -33.52 22.55 5.45
CA PHE A 578 -32.94 23.65 4.67
C PHE A 578 -33.29 23.53 3.18
N ASP A 579 -33.09 22.39 2.54
CA ASP A 579 -33.39 22.27 1.11
C ASP A 579 -34.91 22.27 0.88
N LYS A 580 -35.63 21.26 1.41
CA LYS A 580 -37.05 21.11 1.11
C LYS A 580 -37.96 22.19 1.70
N LYS A 581 -37.79 22.54 3.01
CA LYS A 581 -38.71 23.48 3.66
C LYS A 581 -38.33 24.95 3.41
N ILE A 582 -37.02 25.28 3.47
CA ILE A 582 -36.58 26.67 3.35
C ILE A 582 -36.35 27.01 1.87
N ILE A 583 -35.44 26.33 1.18
CA ILE A 583 -35.09 26.70 -0.20
C ILE A 583 -36.24 26.39 -1.16
N ASP A 584 -36.72 25.14 -1.20
CA ASP A 584 -37.80 24.75 -2.12
C ASP A 584 -39.16 25.24 -1.69
N GLY A 585 -39.42 25.37 -0.38
CA GLY A 585 -40.71 25.81 0.16
C GLY A 585 -40.88 27.31 0.10
N PHE A 586 -39.88 28.11 0.55
CA PHE A 586 -39.96 29.57 0.50
C PHE A 586 -39.56 30.17 -0.84
N GLY A 587 -38.54 29.62 -1.51
CA GLY A 587 -38.06 30.16 -2.78
C GLY A 587 -39.11 30.11 -3.89
N PRO A 588 -39.66 28.95 -4.25
CA PRO A 588 -40.75 28.85 -5.24
C PRO A 588 -42.04 29.55 -4.79
N CYS A 589 -42.40 29.48 -3.49
CA CYS A 589 -43.60 30.14 -2.98
C CYS A 589 -43.55 31.66 -3.15
N LEU A 590 -42.40 32.30 -2.94
CA LEU A 590 -42.22 33.72 -3.20
C LEU A 590 -42.29 34.06 -4.71
N LEU A 591 -41.85 33.17 -5.57
CA LEU A 591 -41.95 33.32 -7.02
C LEU A 591 -43.40 33.15 -7.52
N TYR A 592 -44.19 32.26 -6.93
CA TYR A 592 -45.61 32.02 -7.27
C TYR A 592 -46.55 33.06 -6.65
N THR A 593 -46.17 33.71 -5.56
CA THR A 593 -46.98 34.79 -4.93
C THR A 593 -46.65 36.18 -5.49
N SER A 594 -45.61 36.33 -6.28
CA SER A 594 -45.36 37.54 -7.04
C SER A 594 -46.39 37.61 -8.19
N PRO A 595 -47.30 38.65 -8.25
CA PRO A 595 -48.22 38.76 -9.37
C PRO A 595 -47.39 38.90 -10.66
N SER A 596 -47.50 37.93 -11.55
CA SER A 596 -46.93 38.07 -12.88
C SER A 596 -47.55 39.30 -13.54
N PRO A 597 -46.73 40.22 -14.10
CA PRO A 597 -47.29 41.35 -14.83
C PRO A 597 -48.17 40.80 -15.95
N PRO A 598 -49.36 41.42 -16.21
CA PRO A 598 -50.25 40.94 -17.25
C PRO A 598 -49.50 40.93 -18.59
N VAL A 599 -49.42 39.80 -19.22
CA VAL A 599 -48.84 39.66 -20.56
C VAL A 599 -49.80 40.40 -21.52
N SER A 600 -49.43 41.61 -21.90
CA SER A 600 -50.10 42.36 -22.93
C SER A 600 -49.84 41.68 -24.28
N TYR A 601 -50.83 40.96 -24.76
CA TYR A 601 -50.83 40.48 -26.15
C TYR A 601 -51.19 41.70 -27.05
N THR A 602 -50.17 42.44 -27.48
CA THR A 602 -50.31 43.31 -28.61
C THR A 602 -50.34 42.44 -29.87
N HIS A 603 -51.56 42.32 -30.42
CA HIS A 603 -51.79 41.84 -31.78
C HIS A 603 -51.06 42.74 -32.77
N LEU A 604 -49.98 42.31 -33.37
CA LEU A 604 -49.49 42.85 -34.63
C LEU A 604 -50.21 42.13 -35.77
N ARG A 605 -51.02 42.89 -36.48
CA ARG A 605 -51.58 42.56 -37.81
C ARG A 605 -50.45 42.57 -38.85
#